data_a41d3e917459ca182dbbee913c80efd5
#
_entry.id   a41d3e917459ca182dbbee913c80efd5
#
_cell.length_a   1.000
_cell.length_b   1.000
_cell.length_c   1.000
_cell.angle_alpha   90.00
_cell.angle_beta   90.00
_cell.angle_gamma   90.00
#
_symmetry.space_group_name_H-M   'P 1'
#
loop_
_entity.id
_entity.type
_entity.pdbx_description
1 polymer ?
#
loop_
_entity_poly.entity_id
_entity_poly.type
_entity_poly.pdbx_seq_one_letter_code
_entity_poly.pdbx_strand_id
1 'polypeptide(L)'
;MKDLKYLMSYSIAFMAFLGISIGGFYNYLAVIFTFVFIPLLEVLVKRSDEKYTDQEKANRLLDPFFDILLYLNIPIVFGIFFFSLDKLTLTTSISDIVGIILSASIVMATNGINVGHELGHRKSLFARTCSKLWYFYSRFNNSRGWNN
;
A
#
# COMPACT_ATOMS: atom_id res chain seq x y z
N MET A 1 -19.08 10.35 -3.81
CA MET A 1 -17.80 10.79 -3.18
C MET A 1 -17.30 9.80 -2.10
N LYS A 2 -18.14 8.84 -1.63
CA LYS A 2 -17.75 7.86 -0.60
C LYS A 2 -16.63 6.91 -1.06
N ASP A 3 -16.51 6.65 -2.36
CA ASP A 3 -15.57 5.68 -2.94
C ASP A 3 -14.18 6.26 -3.23
N LEU A 4 -14.04 7.58 -3.13
CA LEU A 4 -12.76 8.28 -3.33
C LEU A 4 -11.68 7.85 -2.30
N LYS A 5 -12.11 7.43 -1.10
CA LYS A 5 -11.19 6.97 -0.04
C LYS A 5 -10.38 5.73 -0.46
N TYR A 6 -10.97 4.85 -1.26
CA TYR A 6 -10.26 3.66 -1.78
C TYR A 6 -9.24 4.01 -2.86
N LEU A 7 -9.52 5.08 -3.64
CA LEU A 7 -8.57 5.59 -4.63
C LEU A 7 -7.37 6.31 -3.99
N MET A 8 -7.49 6.80 -2.75
CA MET A 8 -6.36 7.43 -2.03
C MET A 8 -5.22 6.43 -1.76
N SER A 9 -5.52 5.17 -1.55
CA SER A 9 -4.50 4.12 -1.41
C SER A 9 -3.63 4.00 -2.67
N TYR A 10 -4.23 4.13 -3.85
CA TYR A 10 -3.50 4.10 -5.12
C TYR A 10 -2.68 5.36 -5.36
N SER A 11 -3.08 6.51 -4.80
CA SER A 11 -2.31 7.75 -4.96
C SER A 11 -0.93 7.66 -4.31
N ILE A 12 -0.79 6.95 -3.18
CA ILE A 12 0.50 6.73 -2.52
C ILE A 12 1.41 5.89 -3.42
N ALA A 13 0.87 4.80 -3.98
CA ALA A 13 1.59 3.93 -4.90
C ALA A 13 2.04 4.69 -6.17
N PHE A 14 1.16 5.54 -6.70
CA PHE A 14 1.45 6.39 -7.86
C PHE A 14 2.54 7.42 -7.56
N MET A 15 2.50 8.07 -6.39
CA MET A 15 3.52 9.02 -5.97
C MET A 15 4.88 8.35 -5.75
N ALA A 16 4.90 7.13 -5.21
CA ALA A 16 6.12 6.35 -5.08
C ALA A 16 6.71 6.01 -6.46
N PHE A 17 5.89 5.52 -7.38
CA PHE A 17 6.32 5.19 -8.73
C PHE A 17 6.89 6.42 -9.47
N LEU A 18 6.19 7.55 -9.43
CA LEU A 18 6.67 8.80 -10.02
C LEU A 18 8.00 9.26 -9.40
N GLY A 19 8.06 9.30 -8.07
CA GLY A 19 9.23 9.77 -7.35
C GLY A 19 10.48 8.92 -7.68
N ILE A 20 10.34 7.60 -7.62
CA ILE A 20 11.44 6.67 -7.92
C ILE A 20 11.82 6.70 -9.41
N SER A 21 10.87 6.99 -10.33
CA SER A 21 11.16 7.13 -11.75
C SER A 21 12.00 8.36 -12.06
N ILE A 22 11.73 9.48 -11.40
CA ILE A 22 12.44 10.76 -11.60
C ILE A 22 13.81 10.73 -10.90
N GLY A 23 13.87 10.15 -9.69
CA GLY A 23 15.11 10.06 -8.91
C GLY A 23 15.44 11.33 -8.12
N GLY A 24 16.59 11.33 -7.41
CA GLY A 24 17.04 12.44 -6.60
C GLY A 24 16.07 12.76 -5.45
N PHE A 25 15.83 14.03 -5.21
CA PHE A 25 14.91 14.47 -4.15
C PHE A 25 13.48 13.91 -4.31
N TYR A 26 13.06 13.63 -5.53
CA TYR A 26 11.72 13.09 -5.79
C TYR A 26 11.53 11.67 -5.25
N ASN A 27 12.59 10.93 -4.95
CA ASN A 27 12.50 9.64 -4.25
C ASN A 27 11.73 9.70 -2.93
N TYR A 28 11.64 10.89 -2.31
CA TYR A 28 10.89 11.13 -1.08
C TYR A 28 9.43 11.54 -1.31
N LEU A 29 8.95 11.58 -2.55
CA LEU A 29 7.62 12.10 -2.88
C LEU A 29 6.49 11.35 -2.16
N ALA A 30 6.56 10.02 -2.08
CA ALA A 30 5.56 9.24 -1.35
C ALA A 30 5.60 9.50 0.16
N VAL A 31 6.79 9.74 0.73
CA VAL A 31 6.97 10.10 2.14
C VAL A 31 6.30 11.44 2.43
N ILE A 32 6.63 12.46 1.63
CA ILE A 32 6.07 13.82 1.76
C ILE A 32 4.55 13.78 1.58
N PHE A 33 4.08 13.05 0.58
CA PHE A 33 2.64 12.91 0.31
C PHE A 33 1.91 12.27 1.50
N THR A 34 2.45 11.20 2.06
CA THR A 34 1.81 10.45 3.15
C THR A 34 1.85 11.20 4.48
N PHE A 35 2.97 11.83 4.83
CA PHE A 35 3.14 12.42 6.16
C PHE A 35 2.88 13.92 6.22
N VAL A 36 2.87 14.62 5.09
CA VAL A 36 2.59 16.06 5.04
C VAL A 36 1.27 16.33 4.35
N PHE A 37 1.09 15.84 3.12
CA PHE A 37 -0.06 16.22 2.30
C PHE A 37 -1.36 15.59 2.80
N ILE A 38 -1.37 14.31 3.15
CA ILE A 38 -2.59 13.63 3.65
C ILE A 38 -3.05 14.24 4.99
N PRO A 39 -2.20 14.42 6.02
CA PRO A 39 -2.60 15.08 7.26
C PRO A 39 -3.09 16.52 7.05
N LEU A 40 -2.45 17.28 6.16
CA LEU A 40 -2.87 18.63 5.82
C LEU A 40 -4.27 18.63 5.18
N LEU A 41 -4.54 17.70 4.27
CA LEU A 41 -5.88 17.52 3.70
C LEU A 41 -6.91 17.13 4.77
N GLU A 42 -6.56 16.28 5.72
CA GLU A 42 -7.48 15.89 6.81
C GLU A 42 -7.85 17.09 7.70
N VAL A 43 -6.92 18.01 7.94
CA VAL A 43 -7.19 19.25 8.69
C VAL A 43 -8.07 20.20 7.88
N LEU A 44 -7.84 20.32 6.58
CA LEU A 44 -8.58 21.24 5.69
C LEU A 44 -9.97 20.72 5.34
N VAL A 45 -10.09 19.42 5.12
CA VAL A 45 -11.38 18.77 4.84
C VAL A 45 -12.03 18.40 6.16
N LYS A 46 -12.93 19.28 6.63
CA LYS A 46 -13.72 19.05 7.84
C LYS A 46 -14.35 17.65 7.76
N ARG A 47 -13.93 16.78 8.68
CA ARG A 47 -14.34 15.37 8.74
C ARG A 47 -15.86 15.28 8.78
N SER A 48 -16.48 14.89 7.68
CA SER A 48 -17.90 14.51 7.70
C SER A 48 -17.97 13.14 8.37
N ASP A 49 -18.52 13.09 9.58
CA ASP A 49 -18.80 11.84 10.33
C ASP A 49 -19.97 11.07 9.68
N GLU A 50 -19.94 10.89 8.38
CA GLU A 50 -20.89 10.03 7.68
C GLU A 50 -20.56 8.57 8.04
N LYS A 51 -21.18 8.10 9.11
CA LYS A 51 -21.19 6.68 9.48
C LYS A 51 -22.02 5.93 8.44
N TYR A 52 -21.42 4.91 7.86
CA TYR A 52 -22.16 3.99 7.00
C TYR A 52 -23.18 3.21 7.82
N THR A 53 -24.41 3.13 7.31
CA THR A 53 -25.43 2.24 7.86
C THR A 53 -24.97 0.79 7.71
N ASP A 54 -25.34 -0.09 8.62
CA ASP A 54 -24.89 -1.49 8.58
C ASP A 54 -25.33 -2.22 7.30
N GLN A 55 -26.47 -1.82 6.71
CA GLN A 55 -26.92 -2.28 5.40
C GLN A 55 -25.99 -1.80 4.24
N GLU A 56 -25.52 -0.58 4.29
CA GLU A 56 -24.55 -0.06 3.29
C GLU A 56 -23.22 -0.80 3.38
N LYS A 57 -22.77 -1.16 4.59
CA LYS A 57 -21.57 -1.98 4.79
C LYS A 57 -21.73 -3.38 4.22
N ALA A 58 -22.89 -4.02 4.48
CA ALA A 58 -23.19 -5.36 3.95
C ALA A 58 -23.26 -5.38 2.43
N ASN A 59 -23.90 -4.42 1.80
CA ASN A 59 -23.97 -4.29 0.34
C ASN A 59 -22.60 -4.08 -0.31
N ARG A 60 -21.70 -3.34 0.34
CA ARG A 60 -20.33 -3.11 -0.15
C ARG A 60 -19.46 -4.34 -0.09
N LEU A 61 -19.67 -5.23 0.88
CA LEU A 61 -18.96 -6.51 0.96
C LEU A 61 -19.32 -7.47 -0.19
N LEU A 62 -20.45 -7.21 -0.87
CA LEU A 62 -20.93 -8.01 -2.01
C LEU A 62 -20.63 -7.36 -3.36
N ASP A 63 -20.09 -6.14 -3.40
CA ASP A 63 -19.83 -5.41 -4.64
C ASP A 63 -18.49 -5.88 -5.26
N PRO A 64 -18.55 -6.51 -6.46
CA PRO A 64 -17.37 -7.02 -7.15
C PRO A 64 -16.35 -5.92 -7.51
N PHE A 65 -16.75 -4.65 -7.56
CA PHE A 65 -15.86 -3.52 -7.80
C PHE A 65 -14.78 -3.40 -6.73
N PHE A 66 -15.14 -3.58 -5.44
CA PHE A 66 -14.16 -3.54 -4.35
C PHE A 66 -13.21 -4.73 -4.39
N ASP A 67 -13.69 -5.89 -4.83
CA ASP A 67 -12.85 -7.07 -5.01
C ASP A 67 -11.82 -6.86 -6.11
N ILE A 68 -12.22 -6.28 -7.24
CA ILE A 68 -11.30 -5.95 -8.34
C ILE A 68 -10.22 -4.97 -7.88
N LEU A 69 -10.61 -3.92 -7.16
CA LEU A 69 -9.63 -2.98 -6.59
C LEU A 69 -8.65 -3.69 -5.66
N LEU A 70 -9.14 -4.53 -4.76
CA LEU A 70 -8.31 -5.26 -3.83
C LEU A 70 -7.28 -6.16 -4.55
N TYR A 71 -7.71 -6.91 -5.56
CA TYR A 71 -6.84 -7.77 -6.35
C TYR A 71 -5.86 -6.99 -7.24
N LEU A 72 -6.28 -5.85 -7.78
CA LEU A 72 -5.42 -4.99 -8.59
C LEU A 72 -4.27 -4.37 -7.78
N ASN A 73 -4.47 -4.21 -6.48
CA ASN A 73 -3.43 -3.67 -5.59
C ASN A 73 -2.23 -4.62 -5.47
N ILE A 74 -2.44 -5.95 -5.56
CA ILE A 74 -1.38 -6.94 -5.45
C ILE A 74 -0.30 -6.72 -6.52
N PRO A 75 -0.61 -6.76 -7.83
CA PRO A 75 0.40 -6.55 -8.86
C PRO A 75 1.04 -5.15 -8.80
N ILE A 76 0.31 -4.13 -8.37
CA ILE A 76 0.86 -2.77 -8.21
C ILE A 76 1.92 -2.74 -7.13
N VAL A 77 1.65 -3.31 -5.96
CA VAL A 77 2.60 -3.33 -4.84
C VAL A 77 3.86 -4.14 -5.21
N PHE A 78 3.69 -5.32 -5.80
CA PHE A 78 4.83 -6.10 -6.27
C PHE A 78 5.58 -5.41 -7.41
N GLY A 79 4.89 -4.76 -8.34
CA GLY A 79 5.50 -3.98 -9.41
C GLY A 79 6.39 -2.86 -8.87
N ILE A 80 5.90 -2.08 -7.90
CA ILE A 80 6.70 -1.04 -7.24
C ILE A 80 7.87 -1.63 -6.47
N PHE A 81 7.67 -2.76 -5.79
CA PHE A 81 8.74 -3.44 -5.08
C PHE A 81 9.88 -3.85 -6.01
N PHE A 82 9.59 -4.57 -7.09
CA PHE A 82 10.62 -4.99 -8.04
C PHE A 82 11.26 -3.81 -8.78
N PHE A 83 10.46 -2.80 -9.14
CA PHE A 83 10.96 -1.57 -9.72
C PHE A 83 11.91 -0.83 -8.79
N SER A 84 11.61 -0.79 -7.48
CA SER A 84 12.48 -0.20 -6.47
C SER A 84 13.80 -0.97 -6.35
N LEU A 85 13.76 -2.31 -6.38
CA LEU A 85 14.97 -3.13 -6.35
C LEU A 85 15.86 -2.87 -7.56
N ASP A 86 15.28 -2.79 -8.76
CA ASP A 86 16.01 -2.46 -9.99
C ASP A 86 16.70 -1.10 -9.88
N LYS A 87 16.00 -0.07 -9.44
CA LYS A 87 16.56 1.26 -9.20
C LYS A 87 17.66 1.30 -8.16
N LEU A 88 17.54 0.51 -7.09
CA LEU A 88 18.57 0.40 -6.06
C LEU A 88 19.88 -0.17 -6.60
N THR A 89 19.85 -1.10 -7.56
CA THR A 89 21.06 -1.65 -8.16
C THR A 89 21.82 -0.64 -9.04
N LEU A 90 21.10 0.36 -9.55
CA LEU A 90 21.67 1.40 -10.44
C LEU A 90 22.10 2.67 -9.68
N THR A 91 21.75 2.78 -8.40
CA THR A 91 21.92 4.01 -7.62
C THR A 91 23.11 3.86 -6.66
N THR A 92 24.00 4.85 -6.67
CA THR A 92 25.18 4.93 -5.78
C THR A 92 25.03 5.98 -4.68
N SER A 93 24.09 6.91 -4.83
CA SER A 93 23.83 7.97 -3.85
C SER A 93 23.11 7.42 -2.63
N ILE A 94 23.67 7.61 -1.43
CA ILE A 94 23.04 7.18 -0.16
C ILE A 94 21.67 7.86 0.04
N SER A 95 21.53 9.13 -0.32
CA SER A 95 20.27 9.85 -0.22
C SER A 95 19.18 9.20 -1.09
N ASP A 96 19.53 8.83 -2.33
CA ASP A 96 18.59 8.19 -3.24
C ASP A 96 18.20 6.79 -2.75
N ILE A 97 19.17 6.02 -2.26
CA ILE A 97 18.92 4.70 -1.66
C ILE A 97 17.91 4.82 -0.51
N VAL A 98 18.13 5.76 0.42
CA VAL A 98 17.23 5.99 1.56
C VAL A 98 15.84 6.41 1.07
N GLY A 99 15.74 7.32 0.11
CA GLY A 99 14.47 7.79 -0.45
C GLY A 99 13.68 6.66 -1.12
N ILE A 100 14.34 5.82 -1.93
CA ILE A 100 13.72 4.68 -2.58
C ILE A 100 13.20 3.66 -1.55
N ILE A 101 14.03 3.31 -0.56
CA ILE A 101 13.65 2.35 0.50
C ILE A 101 12.45 2.88 1.29
N LEU A 102 12.47 4.13 1.72
CA LEU A 102 11.36 4.72 2.47
C LEU A 102 10.06 4.73 1.68
N SER A 103 10.11 5.17 0.41
CA SER A 103 8.93 5.23 -0.45
C SER A 103 8.36 3.84 -0.74
N ALA A 104 9.21 2.86 -1.06
CA ALA A 104 8.78 1.49 -1.24
C ALA A 104 8.19 0.89 0.05
N SER A 105 8.82 1.13 1.20
CA SER A 105 8.33 0.65 2.50
C SER A 105 6.96 1.21 2.86
N ILE A 106 6.69 2.48 2.56
CA ILE A 106 5.37 3.09 2.79
C ILE A 106 4.31 2.41 1.93
N VAL A 107 4.57 2.16 0.64
CA VAL A 107 3.64 1.44 -0.23
C VAL A 107 3.39 0.03 0.29
N MET A 108 4.44 -0.69 0.70
CA MET A 108 4.32 -2.04 1.26
C MET A 108 3.50 -2.03 2.56
N ALA A 109 3.70 -1.05 3.43
CA ALA A 109 2.96 -0.94 4.69
C ALA A 109 1.51 -0.55 4.47
N THR A 110 1.24 0.50 3.68
CA THR A 110 -0.12 1.04 3.53
C THR A 110 -0.99 0.17 2.62
N ASN A 111 -0.46 -0.25 1.48
CA ASN A 111 -1.21 -1.02 0.49
C ASN A 111 -1.07 -2.52 0.73
N GLY A 112 0.15 -2.99 0.99
CA GLY A 112 0.42 -4.40 1.12
C GLY A 112 -0.21 -5.03 2.36
N ILE A 113 0.08 -4.51 3.55
CA ILE A 113 -0.41 -5.08 4.81
C ILE A 113 -1.94 -5.01 4.88
N ASN A 114 -2.53 -3.85 4.53
CA ASN A 114 -3.98 -3.67 4.55
C ASN A 114 -4.71 -4.61 3.59
N VAL A 115 -4.18 -4.76 2.36
CA VAL A 115 -4.75 -5.68 1.37
C VAL A 115 -4.57 -7.13 1.80
N GLY A 116 -3.39 -7.49 2.31
CA GLY A 116 -3.13 -8.84 2.83
C GLY A 116 -4.06 -9.21 3.98
N HIS A 117 -4.34 -8.25 4.87
CA HIS A 117 -5.27 -8.43 5.99
C HIS A 117 -6.72 -8.62 5.50
N GLU A 118 -7.18 -7.76 4.60
CA GLU A 118 -8.54 -7.85 4.02
C GLU A 118 -8.74 -9.17 3.25
N LEU A 119 -7.75 -9.58 2.45
CA LEU A 119 -7.80 -10.87 1.74
C LEU A 119 -7.83 -12.08 2.70
N GLY A 120 -7.21 -11.97 3.88
CA GLY A 120 -7.21 -13.02 4.90
C GLY A 120 -8.61 -13.29 5.48
N HIS A 121 -9.47 -12.29 5.51
CA HIS A 121 -10.85 -12.41 5.99
C HIS A 121 -11.84 -12.93 4.93
N ARG A 122 -11.43 -13.02 3.67
CA ARG A 122 -12.30 -13.51 2.58
C ARG A 122 -12.44 -15.04 2.59
N LYS A 123 -13.63 -15.53 2.22
CA LYS A 123 -13.94 -16.97 2.20
C LYS A 123 -13.35 -17.69 0.97
N SER A 124 -12.93 -16.98 -0.08
CA SER A 124 -12.43 -17.60 -1.30
C SER A 124 -11.04 -18.22 -1.09
N LEU A 125 -10.81 -19.41 -1.64
CA LEU A 125 -9.50 -20.09 -1.57
C LEU A 125 -8.39 -19.28 -2.21
N PHE A 126 -8.69 -18.58 -3.31
CA PHE A 126 -7.73 -17.72 -4.01
C PHE A 126 -7.30 -16.54 -3.15
N ALA A 127 -8.24 -15.84 -2.50
CA ALA A 127 -7.94 -14.73 -1.58
C ALA A 127 -7.08 -15.20 -0.41
N ARG A 128 -7.40 -16.36 0.18
CA ARG A 128 -6.63 -16.97 1.27
C ARG A 128 -5.20 -17.37 0.84
N THR A 129 -5.03 -17.83 -0.39
CA THR A 129 -3.70 -18.15 -0.93
C THR A 129 -2.88 -16.90 -1.15
N CYS A 130 -3.46 -15.84 -1.72
CA CYS A 130 -2.80 -14.54 -1.87
C CYS A 130 -2.42 -13.93 -0.53
N SER A 131 -3.31 -14.01 0.48
CA SER A 131 -3.00 -13.60 1.85
C SER A 131 -1.84 -14.39 2.44
N LYS A 132 -1.82 -15.73 2.27
CA LYS A 132 -0.72 -16.58 2.76
C LYS A 132 0.61 -16.25 2.10
N LEU A 133 0.63 -15.98 0.80
CA LEU A 133 1.85 -15.53 0.10
C LEU A 133 2.37 -14.23 0.69
N TRP A 134 1.47 -13.32 1.05
CA TRP A 134 1.81 -12.06 1.69
C TRP A 134 2.38 -12.26 3.10
N TYR A 135 1.74 -13.09 3.93
CA TYR A 135 2.22 -13.42 5.28
C TYR A 135 3.47 -14.30 5.26
N PHE A 136 3.67 -15.13 4.25
CA PHE A 136 4.89 -15.93 4.10
C PHE A 136 6.13 -15.05 3.98
N TYR A 137 6.04 -13.97 3.20
CA TYR A 137 7.09 -12.97 3.09
C TYR A 137 7.38 -12.29 4.43
N SER A 138 6.35 -11.95 5.18
CA SER A 138 6.45 -11.35 6.52
C SER A 138 7.02 -12.32 7.56
N ARG A 139 6.68 -13.61 7.48
CA ARG A 139 7.09 -14.64 8.45
C ARG A 139 8.52 -15.14 8.26
N PHE A 140 9.05 -15.08 7.05
CA PHE A 140 10.43 -15.51 6.77
C PHE A 140 11.47 -14.65 7.51
N ASN A 141 11.11 -13.44 7.87
CA ASN A 141 11.97 -12.55 8.65
C ASN A 141 11.90 -12.77 10.17
N ASN A 142 10.89 -13.49 10.66
CA ASN A 142 10.69 -13.71 12.12
C ASN A 142 11.10 -15.10 12.61
N SER A 143 11.42 -16.04 11.73
CA SER A 143 11.77 -17.41 12.13
C SER A 143 13.23 -17.58 12.58
N ARG A 144 14.06 -16.54 12.56
CA ARG A 144 15.44 -16.56 13.07
C ARG A 144 15.59 -16.17 14.54
N GLY A 145 14.49 -15.87 15.23
CA GLY A 145 14.51 -15.31 16.60
C GLY A 145 14.07 -16.24 17.72
N TRP A 146 13.68 -17.50 17.45
CA TRP A 146 13.11 -18.38 18.48
C TRP A 146 13.84 -19.73 18.56
N ASN A 147 15.15 -19.72 18.67
CA ASN A 147 15.92 -20.84 19.17
C ASN A 147 17.05 -20.26 20.04
N ASN A 148 16.70 -19.88 21.25
CA ASN A 148 17.55 -19.84 22.43
C ASN A 148 16.65 -20.02 23.66
#